data_178aff6d163fbb65065d1746c65b172a
#
_entry.id   178aff6d163fbb65065d1746c65b172a
#
_cell.length_a   1.000
_cell.length_b   1.000
_cell.length_c   1.000
_cell.angle_alpha   90.00
_cell.angle_beta   90.00
_cell.angle_gamma   90.00
#
_symmetry.space_group_name_H-M   'P 1'
#
loop_
_entity.id
_entity.type
_entity.pdbx_description
1 polymer ?
#
loop_
_entity_poly.entity_id
_entity_poly.type
_entity_poly.pdbx_seq_one_letter_code
_entity_poly.pdbx_strand_id
1 'polypeptide(L)'
;MARDNRMVRLFNMIFYIQTHPGCTAEELAWRCGVSLRQCYRDLRTIQDAGFPLYHDRGYRMIEGSMLKAIAFTMEEALALIYGIKLLEQQKGIIKAPGQVKEKLLALLPKTFSNEIERIGQRVEIEVAPAADYSGKESIFRTINEAIKNHTVLQMKYYSFSRDEVTDRLVEPYQLVFKDGFWYLVAFCHRNQETRLFRIDRIRGLERTEQTFTPPADYSYEEYMGAAWQMERGEEFPFKVRFFFRSARFVRETNFHPSQEITEEPGGTVIFTAKACSLRSILRWILTFGDEAEVLEPP
;
A
#
# COMPACT_ATOMS: atom_id res chain seq x y z
N MET A 1 4.46 37.76 -5.31
CA MET A 1 4.47 37.82 -3.85
C MET A 1 3.12 37.32 -3.36
N ALA A 2 3.04 36.07 -2.90
CA ALA A 2 1.80 35.51 -2.34
C ALA A 2 1.48 36.29 -1.05
N ARG A 3 0.30 36.87 -0.95
CA ARG A 3 -0.22 37.44 0.30
C ARG A 3 -0.16 36.34 1.36
N ASP A 4 0.67 36.57 2.35
CA ASP A 4 0.77 35.72 3.55
C ASP A 4 -0.63 35.64 4.18
N ASN A 5 -1.35 34.58 3.86
CA ASN A 5 -2.72 34.41 4.35
C ASN A 5 -2.62 33.97 5.81
N ARG A 6 -2.67 34.96 6.73
CA ARG A 6 -2.58 34.73 8.19
C ARG A 6 -3.50 33.60 8.64
N MET A 7 -4.67 33.49 8.04
CA MET A 7 -5.63 32.44 8.37
C MET A 7 -5.06 31.04 8.07
N VAL A 8 -4.50 30.86 6.86
CA VAL A 8 -3.85 29.60 6.45
C VAL A 8 -2.70 29.24 7.41
N ARG A 9 -1.91 30.25 7.79
CA ARG A 9 -0.81 30.02 8.73
C ARG A 9 -1.29 29.57 10.10
N LEU A 10 -2.34 30.21 10.66
CA LEU A 10 -2.92 29.82 11.94
C LEU A 10 -3.44 28.37 11.92
N PHE A 11 -4.15 27.96 10.86
CA PHE A 11 -4.59 26.58 10.68
C PHE A 11 -3.42 25.61 10.56
N ASN A 12 -2.39 25.94 9.79
CA ASN A 12 -1.20 25.11 9.68
C ASN A 12 -0.49 24.91 11.04
N MET A 13 -0.44 25.94 11.88
CA MET A 13 0.09 25.82 13.24
C MET A 13 -0.77 24.91 14.11
N ILE A 14 -2.09 25.04 14.06
CA ILE A 14 -3.04 24.18 14.77
C ILE A 14 -2.85 22.71 14.38
N PHE A 15 -2.84 22.41 13.09
CA PHE A 15 -2.63 21.04 12.59
C PHE A 15 -1.27 20.46 12.97
N TYR A 16 -0.22 21.32 12.91
CA TYR A 16 1.11 20.85 13.28
C TYR A 16 1.21 20.49 14.76
N ILE A 17 0.65 21.33 15.66
CA ILE A 17 0.64 21.05 17.10
C ILE A 17 -0.15 19.78 17.43
N GLN A 18 -1.25 19.51 16.68
CA GLN A 18 -2.03 18.28 16.87
C GLN A 18 -1.28 17.03 16.47
N THR A 19 -0.54 17.10 15.37
CA THR A 19 0.19 15.94 14.83
C THR A 19 1.57 15.74 15.47
N HIS A 20 2.12 16.82 16.12
CA HIS A 20 3.41 16.83 16.79
C HIS A 20 3.29 17.41 18.21
N PRO A 21 2.63 16.69 19.12
CA PRO A 21 2.50 17.16 20.51
C PRO A 21 3.86 17.37 21.18
N GLY A 22 4.06 18.55 21.75
CA GLY A 22 5.32 18.92 22.38
C GLY A 22 6.28 19.67 21.45
N CYS A 23 5.83 20.11 20.26
CA CYS A 23 6.63 20.95 19.37
C CYS A 23 6.97 22.30 20.01
N THR A 24 8.13 22.85 19.63
CA THR A 24 8.61 24.14 20.17
C THR A 24 8.11 25.32 19.33
N ALA A 25 8.18 26.54 19.90
CA ALA A 25 7.85 27.74 19.14
C ALA A 25 8.84 28.00 17.99
N GLU A 26 10.09 27.58 18.16
CA GLU A 26 11.15 27.66 17.15
C GLU A 26 10.83 26.77 15.94
N GLU A 27 10.41 25.52 16.18
CA GLU A 27 9.98 24.59 15.15
C GLU A 27 8.77 25.11 14.37
N LEU A 28 7.77 25.63 15.08
CA LEU A 28 6.60 26.25 14.49
C LEU A 28 6.94 27.49 13.65
N ALA A 29 7.82 28.36 14.17
CA ALA A 29 8.26 29.55 13.47
C ALA A 29 8.99 29.22 12.18
N TRP A 30 9.92 28.24 12.24
CA TRP A 30 10.67 27.76 11.08
C TRP A 30 9.73 27.18 10.01
N ARG A 31 8.83 26.31 10.43
CA ARG A 31 7.90 25.63 9.50
C ARG A 31 6.92 26.58 8.84
N CYS A 32 6.46 27.58 9.57
CA CYS A 32 5.53 28.59 9.04
C CYS A 32 6.22 29.77 8.33
N GLY A 33 7.56 29.79 8.29
CA GLY A 33 8.33 30.86 7.64
C GLY A 33 8.17 32.21 8.30
N VAL A 34 7.98 32.27 9.64
CA VAL A 34 7.77 33.51 10.39
C VAL A 34 8.82 33.69 11.49
N SER A 35 8.95 34.96 11.97
CA SER A 35 9.79 35.22 13.14
C SER A 35 9.20 34.59 14.40
N LEU A 36 10.07 34.26 15.37
CA LEU A 36 9.63 33.70 16.65
C LEU A 36 8.63 34.62 17.37
N ARG A 37 8.82 35.94 17.27
CA ARG A 37 7.88 36.96 17.82
C ARG A 37 6.51 36.86 17.16
N GLN A 38 6.45 36.64 15.85
CA GLN A 38 5.18 36.45 15.13
C GLN A 38 4.54 35.10 15.51
N CYS A 39 5.33 34.05 15.67
CA CYS A 39 4.87 32.76 16.13
C CYS A 39 4.16 32.83 17.49
N TYR A 40 4.77 33.49 18.49
CA TYR A 40 4.11 33.70 19.80
C TYR A 40 2.83 34.50 19.71
N ARG A 41 2.77 35.51 18.81
CA ARG A 41 1.55 36.28 18.59
C ARG A 41 0.45 35.45 17.98
N ASP A 42 0.80 34.57 17.03
CA ASP A 42 -0.14 33.67 16.37
C ASP A 42 -0.62 32.57 17.33
N LEU A 43 0.26 32.00 18.17
CA LEU A 43 -0.11 31.06 19.23
C LEU A 43 -1.11 31.68 20.22
N ARG A 44 -0.88 32.94 20.63
CA ARG A 44 -1.82 33.67 21.50
C ARG A 44 -3.16 33.89 20.78
N THR A 45 -3.14 34.25 19.50
CA THR A 45 -4.38 34.37 18.71
C THR A 45 -5.17 33.06 18.65
N ILE A 46 -4.48 31.91 18.54
CA ILE A 46 -5.10 30.59 18.55
C ILE A 46 -5.75 30.33 19.93
N GLN A 47 -5.08 30.64 21.03
CA GLN A 47 -5.63 30.52 22.38
C GLN A 47 -6.82 31.46 22.59
N ASP A 48 -6.70 32.73 22.19
CA ASP A 48 -7.79 33.72 22.30
C ASP A 48 -9.02 33.36 21.45
N ALA A 49 -8.81 32.59 20.37
CA ALA A 49 -9.88 32.02 19.55
C ALA A 49 -10.56 30.80 20.18
N GLY A 50 -10.17 30.40 21.41
CA GLY A 50 -10.78 29.31 22.15
C GLY A 50 -10.21 27.93 21.87
N PHE A 51 -9.12 27.84 21.13
CA PHE A 51 -8.44 26.56 20.94
C PHE A 51 -7.72 26.14 22.23
N PRO A 52 -7.94 24.94 22.76
CA PRO A 52 -7.39 24.50 24.04
C PRO A 52 -5.92 24.12 23.90
N LEU A 53 -5.10 25.14 23.65
CA LEU A 53 -3.66 25.07 23.51
C LEU A 53 -2.98 25.30 24.87
N TYR A 54 -2.10 24.40 25.26
CA TYR A 54 -1.29 24.56 26.48
C TYR A 54 0.19 24.27 26.20
N HIS A 55 1.04 24.74 27.11
CA HIS A 55 2.48 24.52 27.03
C HIS A 55 2.93 23.65 28.21
N ASP A 56 3.42 22.44 27.85
CA ASP A 56 4.06 21.50 28.77
C ASP A 56 5.21 20.80 28.04
N ARG A 57 6.44 21.25 28.30
CA ARG A 57 7.64 20.82 27.54
C ARG A 57 7.46 20.92 26.02
N GLY A 58 6.83 22.02 25.58
CA GLY A 58 6.40 22.30 24.21
C GLY A 58 4.89 22.49 24.11
N TYR A 59 4.42 22.91 22.93
CA TYR A 59 2.99 23.19 22.70
C TYR A 59 2.22 21.91 22.43
N ARG A 60 1.05 21.80 23.10
CA ARG A 60 0.13 20.67 23.00
C ARG A 60 -1.31 21.16 22.96
N MET A 61 -2.19 20.37 22.35
CA MET A 61 -3.64 20.52 22.50
C MET A 61 -4.19 19.47 23.46
N ILE A 62 -5.26 19.82 24.18
CA ILE A 62 -5.96 18.86 25.04
C ILE A 62 -6.55 17.75 24.15
N GLU A 63 -6.22 16.50 24.42
CA GLU A 63 -6.73 15.36 23.68
C GLU A 63 -8.26 15.32 23.69
N GLY A 64 -8.87 15.11 22.53
CA GLY A 64 -10.32 15.03 22.35
C GLY A 64 -11.06 16.38 22.28
N SER A 65 -10.37 17.51 22.42
CA SER A 65 -11.00 18.83 22.56
C SER A 65 -11.22 19.58 21.25
N MET A 66 -10.63 19.19 20.10
CA MET A 66 -10.88 19.91 18.85
C MET A 66 -10.58 19.21 17.55
N LEU A 67 -11.33 19.69 16.57
CA LEU A 67 -11.35 19.34 15.16
C LEU A 67 -11.65 17.87 14.86
N LYS A 68 -12.90 17.51 15.08
CA LYS A 68 -13.56 16.40 14.35
C LYS A 68 -13.63 16.64 12.85
N ALA A 69 -13.01 17.70 12.34
CA ALA A 69 -12.92 17.99 10.93
C ALA A 69 -11.47 17.87 10.48
N ILE A 70 -11.04 16.65 10.17
CA ILE A 70 -10.00 16.51 9.16
C ILE A 70 -10.64 17.10 7.89
N ALA A 71 -10.20 18.28 7.49
CA ALA A 71 -10.70 18.91 6.27
C ALA A 71 -10.04 18.19 5.09
N PHE A 72 -10.71 17.19 4.56
CA PHE A 72 -10.32 16.59 3.29
C PHE A 72 -10.69 17.51 2.13
N THR A 73 -9.81 17.64 1.16
CA THR A 73 -10.16 18.14 -0.17
C THR A 73 -11.06 17.12 -0.87
N MET A 74 -11.73 17.55 -1.96
CA MET A 74 -12.54 16.64 -2.79
C MET A 74 -11.70 15.45 -3.29
N GLU A 75 -10.49 15.73 -3.76
CA GLU A 75 -9.58 14.74 -4.32
C GLU A 75 -9.12 13.73 -3.25
N GLU A 76 -8.76 14.20 -2.04
CA GLU A 76 -8.36 13.33 -0.92
C GLU A 76 -9.53 12.44 -0.48
N ALA A 77 -10.73 12.98 -0.37
CA ALA A 77 -11.90 12.21 0.01
C ALA A 77 -12.28 11.17 -1.07
N LEU A 78 -12.19 11.51 -2.36
CA LEU A 78 -12.39 10.58 -3.46
C LEU A 78 -11.33 9.46 -3.46
N ALA A 79 -10.06 9.79 -3.23
CA ALA A 79 -9.00 8.79 -3.13
C ALA A 79 -9.28 7.77 -2.01
N LEU A 80 -9.77 8.24 -0.84
CA LEU A 80 -10.17 7.36 0.26
C LEU A 80 -11.38 6.49 -0.12
N ILE A 81 -12.39 7.04 -0.78
CA ILE A 81 -13.56 6.27 -1.25
C ILE A 81 -13.14 5.20 -2.27
N TYR A 82 -12.24 5.51 -3.19
CA TYR A 82 -11.73 4.52 -4.15
C TYR A 82 -10.92 3.43 -3.45
N GLY A 83 -10.10 3.79 -2.46
CA GLY A 83 -9.40 2.81 -1.62
C GLY A 83 -10.36 1.89 -0.86
N ILE A 84 -11.45 2.42 -0.31
CA ILE A 84 -12.50 1.62 0.36
C ILE A 84 -13.16 0.68 -0.64
N LYS A 85 -13.54 1.15 -1.84
CA LYS A 85 -14.14 0.32 -2.89
C LYS A 85 -13.21 -0.83 -3.31
N LEU A 86 -11.92 -0.55 -3.48
CA LEU A 86 -10.92 -1.58 -3.76
C LEU A 86 -10.90 -2.66 -2.67
N LEU A 87 -10.96 -2.25 -1.39
CA LEU A 87 -11.00 -3.17 -0.24
C LEU A 87 -12.33 -3.92 -0.10
N GLU A 88 -13.45 -3.33 -0.55
CA GLU A 88 -14.76 -4.01 -0.61
C GLU A 88 -14.74 -5.20 -1.58
N GLN A 89 -14.00 -5.09 -2.69
CA GLN A 89 -13.78 -6.20 -3.63
C GLN A 89 -12.96 -7.34 -2.99
N GLN A 90 -12.12 -7.01 -2.01
CA GLN A 90 -11.27 -7.95 -1.28
C GLN A 90 -11.98 -8.43 0.00
N LYS A 91 -13.07 -9.22 -0.16
CA LYS A 91 -13.87 -9.72 0.97
C LYS A 91 -13.00 -10.31 2.08
N GLY A 92 -13.24 -9.92 3.33
CA GLY A 92 -12.59 -10.51 4.51
C GLY A 92 -11.28 -9.86 4.98
N ILE A 93 -10.81 -8.78 4.37
CA ILE A 93 -9.64 -8.04 4.84
C ILE A 93 -10.01 -7.08 5.97
N ILE A 94 -11.10 -6.35 5.79
CA ILE A 94 -11.65 -5.41 6.76
C ILE A 94 -13.06 -5.84 7.13
N LYS A 95 -13.33 -5.83 8.42
CA LYS A 95 -14.63 -6.22 8.99
C LYS A 95 -15.68 -5.15 8.80
N ALA A 96 -16.19 -4.79 7.77
CA ALA A 96 -17.19 -3.78 7.48
C ALA A 96 -16.61 -2.50 6.83
N PRO A 97 -16.09 -2.60 5.61
CA PRO A 97 -15.59 -1.43 4.88
C PRO A 97 -16.67 -0.37 4.65
N GLY A 98 -17.93 -0.76 4.52
CA GLY A 98 -19.07 0.16 4.42
C GLY A 98 -19.21 1.09 5.63
N GLN A 99 -18.96 0.61 6.86
CA GLN A 99 -18.97 1.46 8.06
C GLN A 99 -17.83 2.50 8.05
N VAL A 100 -16.68 2.15 7.47
CA VAL A 100 -15.56 3.10 7.29
C VAL A 100 -15.98 4.20 6.34
N LYS A 101 -16.64 3.85 5.23
CA LYS A 101 -17.21 4.79 4.27
C LYS A 101 -18.23 5.72 4.93
N GLU A 102 -19.18 5.18 5.68
CA GLU A 102 -20.19 5.97 6.38
C GLU A 102 -19.57 6.96 7.38
N LYS A 103 -18.56 6.52 8.15
CA LYS A 103 -17.83 7.38 9.08
C LYS A 103 -17.09 8.49 8.34
N LEU A 104 -16.43 8.17 7.23
CA LEU A 104 -15.74 9.16 6.41
C LEU A 104 -16.72 10.22 5.89
N LEU A 105 -17.84 9.79 5.30
CA LEU A 105 -18.85 10.70 4.77
C LEU A 105 -19.49 11.57 5.87
N ALA A 106 -19.67 11.04 7.09
CA ALA A 106 -20.21 11.79 8.23
C ALA A 106 -19.25 12.88 8.75
N LEU A 107 -17.95 12.81 8.43
CA LEU A 107 -16.97 13.85 8.77
C LEU A 107 -16.99 15.03 7.80
N LEU A 108 -17.64 14.86 6.63
CA LEU A 108 -17.66 15.87 5.57
C LEU A 108 -18.95 16.72 5.64
N PRO A 109 -18.91 17.99 5.17
CA PRO A 109 -20.13 18.78 4.97
C PRO A 109 -21.12 18.04 4.05
N LYS A 110 -22.43 18.14 4.32
CA LYS A 110 -23.47 17.40 3.57
C LYS A 110 -23.43 17.62 2.05
N THR A 111 -23.16 18.84 1.60
CA THR A 111 -23.02 19.13 0.17
C THR A 111 -21.87 18.37 -0.45
N PHE A 112 -20.77 18.26 0.27
CA PHE A 112 -19.53 17.61 -0.14
C PHE A 112 -19.68 16.09 -0.13
N SER A 113 -20.26 15.52 0.95
CA SER A 113 -20.50 14.08 1.05
C SER A 113 -21.44 13.56 -0.03
N ASN A 114 -22.51 14.31 -0.37
CA ASN A 114 -23.44 13.95 -1.43
C ASN A 114 -22.76 13.93 -2.81
N GLU A 115 -21.88 14.88 -3.09
CA GLU A 115 -21.14 14.92 -4.35
C GLU A 115 -20.13 13.77 -4.47
N ILE A 116 -19.39 13.50 -3.40
CA ILE A 116 -18.45 12.36 -3.33
C ILE A 116 -19.19 11.04 -3.50
N GLU A 117 -20.35 10.88 -2.86
CA GLU A 117 -21.17 9.68 -3.04
C GLU A 117 -21.62 9.51 -4.48
N ARG A 118 -22.12 10.58 -5.11
CA ARG A 118 -22.56 10.57 -6.51
C ARG A 118 -21.42 10.20 -7.47
N ILE A 119 -20.23 10.76 -7.27
CA ILE A 119 -19.05 10.42 -8.07
C ILE A 119 -18.62 8.98 -7.78
N GLY A 120 -18.52 8.60 -6.52
CA GLY A 120 -18.16 7.26 -6.09
C GLY A 120 -19.07 6.17 -6.69
N GLN A 121 -20.38 6.41 -6.80
CA GLN A 121 -21.32 5.47 -7.42
C GLN A 121 -21.08 5.22 -8.92
N ARG A 122 -20.37 6.14 -9.60
CA ARG A 122 -20.06 6.05 -11.03
C ARG A 122 -18.70 5.43 -11.34
N VAL A 123 -17.94 5.12 -10.32
CA VAL A 123 -16.64 4.44 -10.44
C VAL A 123 -16.82 2.99 -10.03
N GLU A 124 -16.52 2.08 -10.93
CA GLU A 124 -16.44 0.66 -10.65
C GLU A 124 -14.98 0.24 -10.61
N ILE A 125 -14.61 -0.58 -9.62
CA ILE A 125 -13.25 -1.11 -9.46
C ILE A 125 -13.39 -2.62 -9.44
N GLU A 126 -12.80 -3.29 -10.42
CA GLU A 126 -12.78 -4.73 -10.49
C GLU A 126 -11.34 -5.23 -10.34
N VAL A 127 -11.15 -6.21 -9.47
CA VAL A 127 -9.87 -6.90 -9.29
C VAL A 127 -10.09 -8.37 -9.61
N ALA A 128 -9.63 -8.80 -10.77
CA ALA A 128 -9.74 -10.16 -11.22
C ALA A 128 -8.42 -10.66 -11.85
N PRO A 129 -7.97 -11.89 -11.53
CA PRO A 129 -8.54 -12.80 -10.55
C PRO A 129 -8.35 -12.34 -9.12
N ALA A 130 -9.20 -12.76 -8.18
CA ALA A 130 -9.06 -12.45 -6.76
C ALA A 130 -9.38 -13.68 -5.89
N ALA A 131 -8.84 -13.73 -4.69
CA ALA A 131 -9.21 -14.73 -3.69
C ALA A 131 -10.32 -14.21 -2.79
N ASP A 132 -11.08 -15.12 -2.21
CA ASP A 132 -12.04 -14.83 -1.14
C ASP A 132 -11.33 -14.96 0.21
N TYR A 133 -11.31 -13.88 0.95
CA TYR A 133 -10.72 -13.80 2.31
C TYR A 133 -11.80 -13.80 3.39
N SER A 134 -13.06 -14.08 3.08
CA SER A 134 -14.14 -14.18 4.07
C SER A 134 -13.76 -15.14 5.20
N GLY A 135 -13.87 -14.65 6.44
CA GLY A 135 -13.42 -15.39 7.63
C GLY A 135 -11.91 -15.37 7.90
N LYS A 136 -11.13 -14.58 7.15
CA LYS A 136 -9.68 -14.42 7.35
C LYS A 136 -9.30 -13.15 8.11
N GLU A 137 -10.25 -12.37 8.60
CA GLU A 137 -10.01 -11.09 9.31
C GLU A 137 -9.10 -11.27 10.52
N SER A 138 -9.26 -12.39 11.25
CA SER A 138 -8.39 -12.73 12.37
C SER A 138 -6.94 -12.98 11.93
N ILE A 139 -6.74 -13.60 10.76
CA ILE A 139 -5.41 -13.87 10.20
C ILE A 139 -4.71 -12.54 9.87
N PHE A 140 -5.39 -11.62 9.15
CA PHE A 140 -4.83 -10.31 8.85
C PHE A 140 -4.47 -9.52 10.11
N ARG A 141 -5.36 -9.53 11.13
CA ARG A 141 -5.09 -8.89 12.41
C ARG A 141 -3.87 -9.49 13.10
N THR A 142 -3.80 -10.82 13.20
CA THR A 142 -2.69 -11.53 13.83
C THR A 142 -1.37 -11.23 13.13
N ILE A 143 -1.35 -11.19 11.79
CA ILE A 143 -0.16 -10.84 11.01
C ILE A 143 0.27 -9.39 11.29
N ASN A 144 -0.66 -8.42 11.24
CA ASN A 144 -0.34 -7.02 11.50
C ASN A 144 0.22 -6.80 12.92
N GLU A 145 -0.38 -7.46 13.92
CA GLU A 145 0.12 -7.41 15.30
C GLU A 145 1.51 -8.06 15.44
N ALA A 146 1.76 -9.16 14.73
CA ALA A 146 3.03 -9.84 14.76
C ALA A 146 4.14 -9.05 14.04
N ILE A 147 3.85 -8.41 12.91
CA ILE A 147 4.76 -7.48 12.23
C ILE A 147 5.10 -6.32 13.17
N LYS A 148 4.10 -5.69 13.78
CA LYS A 148 4.29 -4.56 14.70
C LYS A 148 5.16 -4.92 15.90
N ASN A 149 4.98 -6.12 16.46
CA ASN A 149 5.62 -6.55 17.71
C ASN A 149 6.83 -7.49 17.47
N HIS A 150 7.22 -7.70 16.22
CA HIS A 150 8.29 -8.62 15.82
C HIS A 150 8.16 -10.01 16.45
N THR A 151 6.94 -10.57 16.38
CA THR A 151 6.61 -11.85 17.01
C THR A 151 6.59 -12.97 15.96
N VAL A 152 7.23 -14.10 16.28
CA VAL A 152 7.22 -15.30 15.43
C VAL A 152 5.81 -15.90 15.41
N LEU A 153 5.38 -16.33 14.24
CA LEU A 153 4.08 -16.97 14.02
C LEU A 153 4.23 -18.47 13.79
N GLN A 154 3.36 -19.26 14.43
CA GLN A 154 3.13 -20.65 14.06
C GLN A 154 1.98 -20.70 13.06
N MET A 155 2.25 -21.26 11.89
CA MET A 155 1.35 -21.23 10.72
C MET A 155 1.11 -22.63 10.18
N LYS A 156 -0.17 -23.02 10.04
CA LYS A 156 -0.59 -24.16 9.23
C LYS A 156 -0.83 -23.68 7.80
N TYR A 157 -0.03 -24.14 6.86
CA TYR A 157 -0.01 -23.65 5.48
C TYR A 157 -0.27 -24.75 4.47
N TYR A 158 -1.25 -24.54 3.59
CA TYR A 158 -1.51 -25.42 2.46
C TYR A 158 -0.54 -25.12 1.31
N SER A 159 0.31 -26.09 0.99
CA SER A 159 1.27 -26.03 -0.11
C SER A 159 0.63 -26.56 -1.38
N PHE A 160 0.29 -25.66 -2.32
CA PHE A 160 -0.36 -26.04 -3.57
C PHE A 160 0.49 -26.98 -4.44
N SER A 161 1.82 -26.80 -4.45
CA SER A 161 2.72 -27.64 -5.27
C SER A 161 2.87 -29.06 -4.75
N ARG A 162 2.59 -29.30 -3.46
CA ARG A 162 2.74 -30.62 -2.83
C ARG A 162 1.40 -31.23 -2.42
N ASP A 163 0.33 -30.45 -2.54
CA ASP A 163 -1.03 -30.81 -2.09
C ASP A 163 -1.08 -31.27 -0.63
N GLU A 164 -0.34 -30.58 0.25
CA GLU A 164 -0.21 -30.93 1.65
C GLU A 164 -0.34 -29.70 2.58
N VAL A 165 -0.83 -29.93 3.80
CA VAL A 165 -0.80 -28.92 4.86
C VAL A 165 0.43 -29.17 5.74
N THR A 166 1.20 -28.12 5.98
CA THR A 166 2.44 -28.18 6.76
C THR A 166 2.44 -27.16 7.87
N ASP A 167 3.00 -27.52 9.02
CA ASP A 167 3.29 -26.59 10.11
C ASP A 167 4.61 -25.85 9.85
N ARG A 168 4.61 -24.55 10.09
CA ARG A 168 5.74 -23.65 9.85
C ARG A 168 5.85 -22.63 10.97
N LEU A 169 7.09 -22.34 11.39
CA LEU A 169 7.42 -21.14 12.14
C LEU A 169 7.91 -20.10 11.15
N VAL A 170 7.35 -18.89 11.23
CA VAL A 170 7.67 -17.80 10.30
C VAL A 170 7.83 -16.48 11.03
N GLU A 171 8.78 -15.67 10.58
CA GLU A 171 9.01 -14.29 11.02
C GLU A 171 8.35 -13.35 10.01
N PRO A 172 7.23 -12.71 10.33
CA PRO A 172 6.49 -11.91 9.39
C PRO A 172 7.17 -10.55 9.15
N TYR A 173 7.50 -10.24 7.90
CA TYR A 173 8.13 -8.99 7.54
C TYR A 173 7.15 -7.98 6.96
N GLN A 174 6.34 -8.40 5.97
CA GLN A 174 5.48 -7.49 5.22
C GLN A 174 4.26 -8.18 4.62
N LEU A 175 3.14 -7.44 4.51
CA LEU A 175 1.98 -7.79 3.70
C LEU A 175 2.09 -7.13 2.33
N VAL A 176 1.80 -7.89 1.28
CA VAL A 176 1.83 -7.44 -0.11
C VAL A 176 0.56 -7.84 -0.82
N PHE A 177 -0.07 -6.87 -1.50
CA PHE A 177 -1.16 -7.15 -2.43
C PHE A 177 -0.65 -7.04 -3.86
N LYS A 178 -0.76 -8.12 -4.62
CA LYS A 178 -0.33 -8.14 -6.03
C LYS A 178 -1.16 -9.17 -6.82
N ASP A 179 -1.52 -8.80 -8.04
CA ASP A 179 -2.25 -9.67 -8.99
C ASP A 179 -3.54 -10.26 -8.39
N GLY A 180 -4.27 -9.48 -7.56
CA GLY A 180 -5.51 -9.91 -6.93
C GLY A 180 -5.36 -10.77 -5.68
N PHE A 181 -4.14 -10.99 -5.18
CA PHE A 181 -3.87 -11.85 -4.03
C PHE A 181 -3.04 -11.14 -2.97
N TRP A 182 -3.33 -11.47 -1.71
CA TRP A 182 -2.53 -11.05 -0.57
C TRP A 182 -1.47 -12.09 -0.23
N TYR A 183 -0.28 -11.60 0.01
CA TYR A 183 0.89 -12.40 0.39
C TYR A 183 1.47 -11.88 1.69
N LEU A 184 1.92 -12.80 2.53
CA LEU A 184 2.82 -12.55 3.63
C LEU A 184 4.25 -12.83 3.15
N VAL A 185 5.13 -11.85 3.22
CA VAL A 185 6.57 -12.04 3.11
C VAL A 185 7.09 -12.37 4.50
N ALA A 186 7.72 -13.52 4.67
CA ALA A 186 8.22 -13.96 5.95
C ALA A 186 9.44 -14.88 5.81
N PHE A 187 10.37 -14.82 6.77
CA PHE A 187 11.42 -15.83 6.89
C PHE A 187 10.81 -17.13 7.41
N CYS A 188 11.08 -18.22 6.73
CA CYS A 188 10.55 -19.53 7.06
C CYS A 188 11.63 -20.37 7.73
N HIS A 189 11.49 -20.66 9.02
CA HIS A 189 12.46 -21.48 9.77
C HIS A 189 12.64 -22.90 9.20
N ARG A 190 11.59 -23.47 8.61
CA ARG A 190 11.67 -24.80 7.99
C ARG A 190 12.58 -24.81 6.75
N ASN A 191 12.54 -23.75 5.96
CA ASN A 191 13.29 -23.65 4.71
C ASN A 191 14.58 -22.83 4.85
N GLN A 192 14.77 -22.11 5.97
CA GLN A 192 15.88 -21.19 6.22
C GLN A 192 16.04 -20.12 5.13
N GLU A 193 14.90 -19.60 4.65
CA GLU A 193 14.84 -18.57 3.62
C GLU A 193 13.58 -17.71 3.76
N THR A 194 13.63 -16.49 3.25
CA THR A 194 12.45 -15.62 3.12
C THR A 194 11.57 -16.11 1.97
N ARG A 195 10.27 -16.26 2.24
CA ARG A 195 9.26 -16.79 1.31
C ARG A 195 8.01 -15.95 1.26
N LEU A 196 7.27 -16.14 0.17
CA LEU A 196 5.94 -15.59 -0.05
C LEU A 196 4.88 -16.65 0.31
N PHE A 197 3.97 -16.28 1.19
CA PHE A 197 2.86 -17.12 1.61
C PHE A 197 1.54 -16.45 1.24
N ARG A 198 0.75 -17.07 0.38
CA ARG A 198 -0.59 -16.60 0.06
C ARG A 198 -1.50 -16.71 1.28
N ILE A 199 -2.16 -15.61 1.65
CA ILE A 199 -3.00 -15.53 2.85
C ILE A 199 -4.20 -16.49 2.79
N ASP A 200 -4.82 -16.65 1.60
CA ASP A 200 -5.95 -17.58 1.40
C ASP A 200 -5.60 -19.05 1.67
N ARG A 201 -4.30 -19.41 1.60
CA ARG A 201 -3.79 -20.75 1.85
C ARG A 201 -3.42 -21.01 3.33
N ILE A 202 -3.50 -20.01 4.18
CA ILE A 202 -3.28 -20.17 5.63
C ILE A 202 -4.51 -20.85 6.23
N ARG A 203 -4.33 -22.00 6.86
CA ARG A 203 -5.37 -22.79 7.50
C ARG A 203 -5.48 -22.56 9.00
N GLY A 204 -4.39 -22.11 9.63
CA GLY A 204 -4.31 -21.74 11.03
C GLY A 204 -3.12 -20.83 11.25
N LEU A 205 -3.24 -19.88 12.19
CA LEU A 205 -2.20 -18.92 12.50
C LEU A 205 -2.29 -18.52 13.97
N GLU A 206 -1.18 -18.68 14.70
CA GLU A 206 -1.08 -18.36 16.11
C GLU A 206 0.21 -17.60 16.38
N ARG A 207 0.18 -16.67 17.33
CA ARG A 207 1.39 -16.00 17.80
C ARG A 207 2.09 -16.91 18.79
N THR A 208 3.42 -16.94 18.73
CA THR A 208 4.26 -17.57 19.73
C THR A 208 4.73 -16.54 20.76
N GLU A 209 5.45 -16.97 21.76
CA GLU A 209 6.16 -16.07 22.71
C GLU A 209 7.53 -15.62 22.17
N GLN A 210 7.98 -16.20 21.07
CA GLN A 210 9.27 -15.88 20.46
C GLN A 210 9.20 -14.58 19.69
N THR A 211 10.23 -13.76 19.83
CA THR A 211 10.44 -12.55 19.05
C THR A 211 11.63 -12.71 18.10
N PHE A 212 11.69 -11.90 17.07
CA PHE A 212 12.79 -11.87 16.10
C PHE A 212 13.25 -10.44 15.88
N THR A 213 14.43 -10.28 15.31
CA THR A 213 14.93 -8.97 14.86
C THR A 213 14.89 -8.98 13.34
N PRO A 214 14.08 -8.10 12.71
CA PRO A 214 14.06 -7.99 11.26
C PRO A 214 15.47 -7.66 10.73
N PRO A 215 15.88 -8.22 9.58
CA PRO A 215 17.13 -7.82 8.95
C PRO A 215 17.14 -6.31 8.69
N ALA A 216 18.24 -5.64 9.08
CA ALA A 216 18.36 -4.18 8.93
C ALA A 216 18.35 -3.71 7.46
N ASP A 217 18.74 -4.59 6.57
CA ASP A 217 18.85 -4.43 5.12
C ASP A 217 17.65 -5.02 4.36
N TYR A 218 16.58 -5.44 5.03
CA TYR A 218 15.42 -5.98 4.34
C TYR A 218 14.73 -4.88 3.50
N SER A 219 14.67 -5.14 2.20
CA SER A 219 13.88 -4.37 1.23
C SER A 219 13.02 -5.33 0.42
N TYR A 220 11.73 -5.01 0.26
CA TYR A 220 10.82 -5.79 -0.57
C TYR A 220 11.23 -5.74 -2.05
N GLU A 221 11.69 -4.59 -2.51
CA GLU A 221 12.13 -4.35 -3.86
C GLU A 221 13.34 -5.23 -4.18
N GLU A 222 14.33 -5.26 -3.30
CA GLU A 222 15.50 -6.13 -3.44
C GLU A 222 15.14 -7.62 -3.31
N TYR A 223 14.24 -7.93 -2.35
CA TYR A 223 13.76 -9.30 -2.18
C TYR A 223 13.06 -9.82 -3.43
N MET A 224 12.26 -9.00 -4.10
CA MET A 224 11.59 -9.38 -5.34
C MET A 224 12.56 -9.32 -6.55
N GLY A 225 13.49 -8.37 -6.58
CA GLY A 225 14.49 -8.26 -7.63
C GLY A 225 13.89 -8.38 -9.03
N ALA A 226 14.40 -9.33 -9.81
CA ALA A 226 13.91 -9.65 -11.15
C ALA A 226 12.76 -10.67 -11.18
N ALA A 227 11.98 -10.80 -10.09
CA ALA A 227 10.84 -11.71 -10.04
C ALA A 227 9.80 -11.37 -11.10
N TRP A 228 9.47 -12.32 -11.95
CA TRP A 228 8.34 -12.20 -12.86
C TRP A 228 7.05 -12.55 -12.10
N GLN A 229 6.14 -11.59 -11.99
CA GLN A 229 4.97 -11.67 -11.11
C GLN A 229 5.40 -11.92 -9.63
N MET A 230 5.06 -13.09 -9.07
CA MET A 230 5.42 -13.46 -7.69
C MET A 230 6.39 -14.65 -7.63
N GLU A 231 6.96 -15.05 -8.76
CA GLU A 231 7.90 -16.15 -8.84
C GLU A 231 9.34 -15.63 -8.90
N ARG A 232 10.18 -16.11 -8.00
CA ARG A 232 11.61 -15.81 -7.88
C ARG A 232 12.44 -16.99 -8.36
N GLY A 233 13.68 -16.75 -8.67
CA GLY A 233 14.62 -17.78 -9.12
C GLY A 233 15.87 -17.16 -9.74
N GLU A 234 16.57 -17.92 -10.52
CA GLU A 234 17.70 -17.45 -11.31
C GLU A 234 17.22 -16.51 -12.42
N GLU A 235 17.90 -15.39 -12.57
CA GLU A 235 17.61 -14.41 -13.61
C GLU A 235 18.15 -14.87 -14.96
N PHE A 236 17.36 -14.69 -15.99
CA PHE A 236 17.81 -14.89 -17.35
C PHE A 236 17.24 -13.81 -18.28
N PRO A 237 17.96 -13.40 -19.31
CA PRO A 237 17.43 -12.53 -20.34
C PRO A 237 16.47 -13.30 -21.23
N PHE A 238 15.42 -12.64 -21.66
CA PHE A 238 14.51 -13.18 -22.67
C PHE A 238 14.08 -12.09 -23.63
N LYS A 239 13.72 -12.50 -24.85
CA LYS A 239 13.35 -11.61 -25.92
C LYS A 239 12.15 -12.18 -26.68
N VAL A 240 11.11 -11.36 -26.86
CA VAL A 240 9.86 -11.73 -27.53
C VAL A 240 9.52 -10.65 -28.55
N ARG A 241 9.20 -11.08 -29.76
CA ARG A 241 8.65 -10.22 -30.81
C ARG A 241 7.14 -10.25 -30.74
N PHE A 242 6.51 -9.08 -30.78
CA PHE A 242 5.06 -8.94 -30.80
C PHE A 242 4.59 -8.29 -32.09
N PHE A 243 3.46 -8.77 -32.58
CA PHE A 243 2.86 -8.35 -33.84
C PHE A 243 1.49 -7.68 -33.63
N PHE A 244 1.02 -6.96 -34.62
CA PHE A 244 -0.34 -6.43 -34.72
C PHE A 244 -0.82 -5.66 -33.48
N ARG A 245 -1.91 -6.16 -32.84
CA ARG A 245 -2.53 -5.52 -31.66
C ARG A 245 -1.66 -5.70 -30.44
N SER A 246 -1.06 -6.86 -30.29
CA SER A 246 -0.17 -7.16 -29.16
C SER A 246 1.06 -6.25 -29.13
N ALA A 247 1.61 -5.89 -30.28
CA ALA A 247 2.71 -4.94 -30.35
C ALA A 247 2.33 -3.55 -29.78
N ARG A 248 1.11 -3.08 -30.08
CA ARG A 248 0.60 -1.80 -29.53
C ARG A 248 0.37 -1.89 -28.03
N PHE A 249 -0.29 -2.95 -27.57
CA PHE A 249 -0.56 -3.17 -26.15
C PHE A 249 0.71 -3.29 -25.32
N VAL A 250 1.72 -4.03 -25.80
CA VAL A 250 3.00 -4.20 -25.11
C VAL A 250 3.79 -2.88 -25.04
N ARG A 251 3.71 -2.03 -26.07
CA ARG A 251 4.32 -0.71 -26.08
C ARG A 251 3.77 0.22 -25.00
N GLU A 252 2.47 0.13 -24.71
CA GLU A 252 1.76 0.99 -23.77
C GLU A 252 1.78 0.46 -22.32
N THR A 253 2.30 -0.77 -22.12
CA THR A 253 2.17 -1.47 -20.84
C THR A 253 3.53 -1.71 -20.21
N ASN A 254 3.64 -1.40 -18.92
CA ASN A 254 4.84 -1.76 -18.13
C ASN A 254 4.59 -3.09 -17.41
N PHE A 255 5.23 -4.17 -17.89
CA PHE A 255 5.13 -5.50 -17.31
C PHE A 255 6.24 -5.80 -16.30
N HIS A 256 7.44 -5.23 -16.51
CA HIS A 256 8.60 -5.51 -15.68
C HIS A 256 9.54 -4.31 -15.59
N PRO A 257 10.16 -4.02 -14.42
CA PRO A 257 11.06 -2.87 -14.26
C PRO A 257 12.29 -2.89 -15.22
N SER A 258 12.74 -4.08 -15.63
CA SER A 258 13.88 -4.24 -16.55
C SER A 258 13.48 -4.31 -18.02
N GLN A 259 12.21 -4.03 -18.36
CA GLN A 259 11.79 -4.12 -19.75
C GLN A 259 12.39 -3.03 -20.62
N GLU A 260 12.78 -3.41 -21.81
CA GLU A 260 13.17 -2.53 -22.91
C GLU A 260 12.33 -2.85 -24.14
N ILE A 261 11.85 -1.79 -24.80
CA ILE A 261 11.00 -1.90 -26.00
C ILE A 261 11.78 -1.34 -27.18
N THR A 262 11.94 -2.17 -28.23
CA THR A 262 12.54 -1.75 -29.50
C THR A 262 11.51 -1.89 -30.61
N GLU A 263 11.29 -0.85 -31.39
CA GLU A 263 10.38 -0.87 -32.54
C GLU A 263 11.12 -1.39 -33.79
N GLU A 264 10.43 -2.27 -34.53
CA GLU A 264 10.89 -2.76 -35.84
C GLU A 264 10.03 -2.19 -36.99
N PRO A 265 10.58 -2.17 -38.22
CA PRO A 265 9.79 -1.79 -39.40
C PRO A 265 8.52 -2.65 -39.54
N GLY A 266 7.40 -2.01 -39.91
CA GLY A 266 6.11 -2.71 -40.03
C GLY A 266 5.25 -2.68 -38.76
N GLY A 267 5.71 -2.02 -37.68
CA GLY A 267 4.94 -1.83 -36.46
C GLY A 267 5.00 -3.00 -35.49
N THR A 268 5.92 -3.92 -35.69
CA THR A 268 6.30 -4.95 -34.71
C THR A 268 7.12 -4.36 -33.58
N VAL A 269 7.15 -5.04 -32.45
CA VAL A 269 7.85 -4.61 -31.24
C VAL A 269 8.65 -5.79 -30.69
N ILE A 270 9.92 -5.52 -30.36
CA ILE A 270 10.71 -6.46 -29.58
C ILE A 270 10.69 -6.01 -28.11
N PHE A 271 10.19 -6.90 -27.27
CA PHE A 271 10.27 -6.80 -25.82
C PHE A 271 11.48 -7.58 -25.32
N THR A 272 12.34 -6.92 -24.57
CA THR A 272 13.50 -7.55 -23.91
C THR A 272 13.39 -7.29 -22.41
N ALA A 273 13.64 -8.29 -21.58
CA ALA A 273 13.75 -8.12 -20.14
C ALA A 273 14.67 -9.17 -19.51
N LYS A 274 15.12 -8.90 -18.28
CA LYS A 274 15.79 -9.88 -17.43
C LYS A 274 14.83 -10.21 -16.29
N ALA A 275 14.43 -11.45 -16.16
CA ALA A 275 13.49 -11.85 -15.13
C ALA A 275 13.69 -13.32 -14.72
N CYS A 276 13.05 -13.70 -13.65
CA CYS A 276 13.01 -15.07 -13.13
C CYS A 276 11.76 -15.80 -13.59
N SER A 277 11.77 -17.15 -13.50
CA SER A 277 10.61 -18.01 -13.74
C SER A 277 10.17 -18.12 -15.21
N LEU A 278 10.85 -19.00 -15.94
CA LEU A 278 10.47 -19.38 -17.31
C LEU A 278 8.96 -19.75 -17.41
N ARG A 279 8.43 -20.45 -16.41
CA ARG A 279 7.03 -20.88 -16.42
C ARG A 279 6.05 -19.70 -16.43
N SER A 280 6.28 -18.68 -15.60
CA SER A 280 5.41 -17.52 -15.53
C SER A 280 5.54 -16.63 -16.76
N ILE A 281 6.76 -16.51 -17.29
CA ILE A 281 7.03 -15.79 -18.55
C ILE A 281 6.30 -16.48 -19.70
N LEU A 282 6.42 -17.81 -19.82
CA LEU A 282 5.73 -18.58 -20.87
C LEU A 282 4.20 -18.44 -20.77
N ARG A 283 3.63 -18.47 -19.57
CA ARG A 283 2.18 -18.23 -19.39
C ARG A 283 1.77 -16.85 -19.88
N TRP A 284 2.57 -15.83 -19.58
CA TRP A 284 2.33 -14.48 -20.06
C TRP A 284 2.39 -14.41 -21.59
N ILE A 285 3.44 -14.99 -22.21
CA ILE A 285 3.58 -15.02 -23.68
C ILE A 285 2.39 -15.72 -24.33
N LEU A 286 1.93 -16.86 -23.76
CA LEU A 286 0.82 -17.62 -24.29
C LEU A 286 -0.52 -16.84 -24.27
N THR A 287 -0.66 -15.79 -23.47
CA THR A 287 -1.86 -14.94 -23.50
C THR A 287 -2.01 -14.14 -24.79
N PHE A 288 -0.92 -13.99 -25.56
CA PHE A 288 -0.90 -13.27 -26.83
C PHE A 288 -1.11 -14.18 -28.06
N GLY A 289 -1.16 -15.51 -27.84
CA GLY A 289 -1.42 -16.46 -28.91
C GLY A 289 -0.39 -16.41 -30.03
N ASP A 290 -0.86 -16.28 -31.28
CA ASP A 290 -0.04 -16.22 -32.49
C ASP A 290 0.55 -14.82 -32.77
N GLU A 291 0.22 -13.83 -31.96
CA GLU A 291 0.79 -12.48 -32.05
C GLU A 291 2.10 -12.33 -31.26
N ALA A 292 2.67 -13.41 -30.74
CA ALA A 292 3.94 -13.42 -30.01
C ALA A 292 4.89 -14.51 -30.51
N GLU A 293 6.16 -14.16 -30.75
CA GLU A 293 7.23 -15.06 -31.14
C GLU A 293 8.39 -14.94 -30.14
N VAL A 294 8.77 -16.06 -29.52
CA VAL A 294 9.95 -16.10 -28.64
C VAL A 294 11.21 -16.11 -29.49
N LEU A 295 12.09 -15.13 -29.27
CA LEU A 295 13.38 -15.02 -29.95
C LEU A 295 14.52 -15.57 -29.09
N GLU A 296 14.46 -15.34 -27.77
CA GLU A 296 15.46 -15.78 -26.79
C GLU A 296 14.78 -16.12 -25.47
N PRO A 297 15.19 -17.20 -24.77
CA PRO A 297 16.02 -18.31 -25.24
C PRO A 297 15.29 -19.15 -26.29
N PRO A 298 16.02 -19.93 -27.10
CA PRO A 298 15.44 -20.75 -28.15
C PRO A 298 14.60 -21.92 -27.58
#